data_fbc5cb6a1e53b46e3e66f05094f3140f
#
_entry.id   fbc5cb6a1e53b46e3e66f05094f3140f
#
_cell.length_a   1.000
_cell.length_b   1.000
_cell.length_c   1.000
_cell.angle_alpha   90.00
_cell.angle_beta   90.00
_cell.angle_gamma   90.00
#
_symmetry.space_group_name_H-M   'P 1'
#
loop_
_entity.id
_entity.type
_entity.pdbx_description
1 polymer ?
#
loop_
_entity_poly.entity_id
_entity_poly.type
_entity_poly.pdbx_seq_one_letter_code
_entity_poly.pdbx_strand_id
1 'polypeptide(L)'
;MKNIILVSLVALLSFPTLAETCGQHLDKGIPSSNSDQFLCRDGYAVGYNYNTKNADWVAYHITAESVNITNKRSNAFQEDTEMPDYARSTLADYKGSGYDRGHLAPSATMDFTQESMKQSFLMSNMSPQLPGFNRVGWRVLEEHVRDLANEYNELYVVTGPIYQGNEGTIGNGVVIPSAFYKVILDPSFDEAIAFIVPHRDVSSSELANFITTIDEVERQTGLDFFAQTPDSIEDNMESVKWEEMWPTNQ
;
A
#
# COMPACT_ATOMS: atom_id res chain seq x y z
N MET A 1 -55.47 20.31 32.41
CA MET A 1 -54.12 19.72 32.55
C MET A 1 -53.57 19.57 31.16
N LYS A 2 -52.59 20.39 30.78
CA LYS A 2 -51.95 20.32 29.44
C LYS A 2 -50.71 19.48 29.54
N ASN A 3 -50.70 18.31 28.87
CA ASN A 3 -49.51 17.46 28.78
C ASN A 3 -48.54 18.08 27.77
N ILE A 4 -47.36 18.48 28.23
CA ILE A 4 -46.25 18.91 27.40
C ILE A 4 -45.43 17.64 27.07
N ILE A 5 -45.48 17.25 25.79
CA ILE A 5 -44.60 16.17 25.27
C ILE A 5 -43.26 16.80 24.96
N LEU A 6 -42.24 16.44 25.73
CA LEU A 6 -40.85 16.82 25.46
C LEU A 6 -40.31 15.87 24.38
N VAL A 7 -40.15 16.37 23.15
CA VAL A 7 -39.47 15.64 22.07
C VAL A 7 -37.96 15.87 22.24
N SER A 8 -37.25 14.88 22.72
CA SER A 8 -35.77 14.90 22.77
C SER A 8 -35.24 14.72 21.36
N LEU A 9 -34.68 15.78 20.79
CA LEU A 9 -33.95 15.74 19.53
C LEU A 9 -32.55 15.13 19.81
N VAL A 10 -32.36 13.84 19.50
CA VAL A 10 -31.05 13.20 19.52
C VAL A 10 -30.33 13.64 18.24
N ALA A 11 -29.38 14.57 18.36
CA ALA A 11 -28.47 14.90 17.27
C ALA A 11 -27.53 13.70 17.06
N LEU A 12 -27.70 12.97 15.95
CA LEU A 12 -26.75 12.00 15.46
C LEU A 12 -25.51 12.78 14.97
N LEU A 13 -24.47 12.83 15.79
CA LEU A 13 -23.15 13.25 15.37
C LEU A 13 -22.59 12.17 14.45
N SER A 14 -22.70 12.35 13.14
CA SER A 14 -21.96 11.54 12.18
C SER A 14 -20.48 11.92 12.28
N PHE A 15 -19.66 11.04 12.83
CA PHE A 15 -18.21 11.18 12.70
C PHE A 15 -17.85 10.77 11.26
N PRO A 16 -16.98 11.54 10.56
CA PRO A 16 -16.47 11.12 9.25
C PRO A 16 -15.80 9.76 9.39
N THR A 17 -16.07 8.85 8.45
CA THR A 17 -15.37 7.59 8.37
C THR A 17 -13.92 7.83 7.94
N LEU A 18 -13.00 6.93 8.26
CA LEU A 18 -11.60 7.04 7.81
C LEU A 18 -11.50 7.11 6.26
N ALA A 19 -12.41 6.42 5.56
CA ALA A 19 -12.51 6.50 4.11
C ALA A 19 -12.83 7.91 3.60
N GLU A 20 -13.74 8.64 4.27
CA GLU A 20 -14.06 10.04 3.94
C GLU A 20 -12.85 10.97 4.19
N THR A 21 -11.98 10.64 5.14
CA THR A 21 -10.80 11.46 5.46
C THR A 21 -9.61 11.19 4.55
N CYS A 22 -9.54 10.01 3.93
CA CYS A 22 -8.46 9.61 3.01
C CYS A 22 -8.88 9.59 1.54
N GLY A 23 -10.12 9.97 1.25
CA GLY A 23 -10.66 10.13 -0.09
C GLY A 23 -10.50 8.87 -0.94
N GLN A 24 -10.20 9.10 -2.21
CA GLN A 24 -10.18 8.09 -3.26
C GLN A 24 -9.25 6.89 -3.02
N HIS A 25 -8.23 7.01 -2.19
CA HIS A 25 -7.27 5.90 -1.96
C HIS A 25 -7.91 4.67 -1.29
N LEU A 26 -9.09 4.85 -0.68
CA LEU A 26 -9.80 3.84 0.07
C LEU A 26 -11.25 3.63 -0.39
N ASP A 27 -11.60 4.09 -1.59
CA ASP A 27 -12.97 3.95 -2.13
C ASP A 27 -13.40 2.49 -2.31
N LYS A 28 -12.42 1.57 -2.41
CA LYS A 28 -12.68 0.12 -2.48
C LYS A 28 -12.57 -0.60 -1.12
N GLY A 29 -12.51 0.17 -0.06
CA GLY A 29 -12.40 -0.32 1.31
C GLY A 29 -11.02 -0.11 1.92
N ILE A 30 -11.00 -0.10 3.24
CA ILE A 30 -9.76 -0.12 4.03
C ILE A 30 -9.40 -1.59 4.19
N PRO A 31 -8.17 -2.02 3.84
CA PRO A 31 -7.74 -3.37 4.17
C PRO A 31 -7.95 -3.62 5.67
N SER A 32 -8.80 -4.58 6.02
CA SER A 32 -9.06 -4.87 7.42
C SER A 32 -7.79 -5.41 8.05
N SER A 33 -7.32 -4.78 9.12
CA SER A 33 -6.05 -5.12 9.74
C SER A 33 -6.03 -4.73 11.21
N ASN A 34 -5.08 -5.33 11.94
CA ASN A 34 -4.76 -4.94 13.30
C ASN A 34 -3.63 -3.88 13.35
N SER A 35 -3.53 -3.03 12.33
CA SER A 35 -2.55 -1.94 12.33
C SER A 35 -2.78 -0.98 13.50
N ASP A 36 -1.67 -0.57 14.14
CA ASP A 36 -1.74 0.25 15.34
C ASP A 36 -2.11 1.71 15.04
N GLN A 37 -1.75 2.19 13.85
CA GLN A 37 -2.05 3.55 13.43
C GLN A 37 -2.40 3.62 11.94
N PHE A 38 -3.46 4.39 11.66
CA PHE A 38 -3.86 4.76 10.32
C PHE A 38 -3.33 6.16 9.99
N LEU A 39 -2.76 6.33 8.79
CA LEU A 39 -2.26 7.59 8.28
C LEU A 39 -2.81 7.87 6.90
N CYS A 40 -3.20 9.12 6.69
CA CYS A 40 -3.66 9.60 5.39
C CYS A 40 -2.67 10.60 4.82
N ARG A 41 -2.31 10.44 3.55
CA ARG A 41 -1.37 11.29 2.81
C ARG A 41 -2.04 11.78 1.52
N ASP A 42 -1.44 12.76 0.89
CA ASP A 42 -1.96 13.34 -0.37
C ASP A 42 -2.08 12.29 -1.49
N GLY A 43 -1.13 11.36 -1.56
CA GLY A 43 -1.07 10.33 -2.60
C GLY A 43 -1.38 8.90 -2.15
N TYR A 44 -1.54 8.62 -0.85
CA TYR A 44 -1.71 7.26 -0.34
C TYR A 44 -2.23 7.22 1.10
N ALA A 45 -2.74 6.06 1.50
CA ALA A 45 -3.08 5.74 2.88
C ALA A 45 -2.17 4.63 3.43
N VAL A 46 -1.98 4.60 4.75
CA VAL A 46 -1.08 3.64 5.43
C VAL A 46 -1.78 3.05 6.65
N GLY A 47 -1.73 1.73 6.79
CA GLY A 47 -1.91 1.03 8.07
C GLY A 47 -0.53 0.66 8.62
N TYR A 48 -0.12 1.29 9.72
CA TYR A 48 1.22 1.15 10.29
C TYR A 48 1.24 0.28 11.53
N ASN A 49 2.26 -0.56 11.66
CA ASN A 49 2.45 -1.49 12.77
C ASN A 49 3.64 -1.07 13.63
N TYR A 50 3.38 -0.82 14.91
CA TYR A 50 4.40 -0.36 15.85
C TYR A 50 5.42 -1.44 16.22
N ASN A 51 5.02 -2.73 16.17
CA ASN A 51 5.90 -3.83 16.52
C ASN A 51 6.93 -4.12 15.43
N THR A 52 6.52 -4.04 14.16
CA THR A 52 7.41 -4.26 13.02
C THR A 52 8.14 -2.98 12.61
N LYS A 53 7.62 -1.80 13.03
CA LYS A 53 8.05 -0.47 12.57
C LYS A 53 8.02 -0.32 11.06
N ASN A 54 7.02 -0.94 10.44
CA ASN A 54 6.69 -0.87 9.03
C ASN A 54 5.20 -0.63 8.85
N ALA A 55 4.78 -0.27 7.63
CA ALA A 55 3.38 -0.38 7.26
C ALA A 55 3.02 -1.86 7.09
N ASP A 56 1.86 -2.29 7.57
CA ASP A 56 1.25 -3.58 7.19
C ASP A 56 0.76 -3.50 5.74
N TRP A 57 0.23 -2.33 5.38
CA TRP A 57 -0.23 -2.02 4.03
C TRP A 57 -0.09 -0.53 3.71
N VAL A 58 0.08 -0.25 2.42
CA VAL A 58 -0.04 1.08 1.81
C VAL A 58 -1.00 0.95 0.64
N ALA A 59 -2.04 1.78 0.62
CA ALA A 59 -3.06 1.79 -0.42
C ALA A 59 -3.04 3.12 -1.18
N TYR A 60 -3.16 3.06 -2.50
CA TYR A 60 -3.22 4.26 -3.33
C TYR A 60 -4.07 4.02 -4.58
N HIS A 61 -4.71 5.09 -5.01
CA HIS A 61 -5.46 5.20 -6.24
C HIS A 61 -4.62 5.97 -7.27
N ILE A 62 -4.55 5.48 -8.49
CA ILE A 62 -3.84 6.12 -9.60
C ILE A 62 -4.69 6.14 -10.87
N THR A 63 -4.48 7.15 -11.69
CA THR A 63 -5.14 7.30 -12.99
C THR A 63 -4.13 7.53 -14.10
N ALA A 64 -4.54 7.32 -15.35
CA ALA A 64 -3.72 7.68 -16.50
C ALA A 64 -3.26 9.16 -16.46
N GLU A 65 -4.11 10.06 -15.98
CA GLU A 65 -3.73 11.47 -15.80
C GLU A 65 -2.63 11.62 -14.75
N SER A 66 -2.80 11.03 -13.56
CA SER A 66 -1.86 11.20 -12.44
C SER A 66 -0.46 10.65 -12.74
N VAL A 67 -0.36 9.50 -13.41
CA VAL A 67 0.94 8.88 -13.73
C VAL A 67 1.71 9.57 -14.86
N ASN A 68 1.07 10.48 -15.59
CA ASN A 68 1.68 11.29 -16.64
C ASN A 68 2.08 12.70 -16.18
N ILE A 69 1.73 13.09 -14.95
CA ILE A 69 2.24 14.32 -14.33
C ILE A 69 3.56 13.97 -13.64
N THR A 70 4.60 14.78 -13.87
CA THR A 70 5.91 14.57 -13.26
C THR A 70 6.41 15.80 -12.54
N ASN A 71 6.69 15.63 -11.26
CA ASN A 71 7.37 16.62 -10.43
C ASN A 71 8.79 16.18 -10.12
N LYS A 72 9.66 17.13 -9.84
CA LYS A 72 11.06 16.84 -9.49
C LYS A 72 11.15 15.96 -8.25
N ARG A 73 11.87 14.83 -8.37
CA ARG A 73 12.12 13.91 -7.27
C ARG A 73 12.77 14.62 -6.06
N SER A 74 12.17 14.45 -4.89
CA SER A 74 12.59 15.09 -3.67
C SER A 74 13.89 14.51 -3.09
N ASN A 75 14.04 13.19 -3.04
CA ASN A 75 15.09 12.45 -2.31
C ASN A 75 15.27 12.86 -0.83
N ALA A 76 14.33 13.59 -0.26
CA ALA A 76 14.38 14.12 1.10
C ALA A 76 13.68 13.18 2.08
N PHE A 77 14.30 12.03 2.35
CA PHE A 77 13.80 11.12 3.39
C PHE A 77 13.69 11.81 4.73
N GLN A 78 12.56 11.65 5.42
CA GLN A 78 12.26 12.27 6.71
C GLN A 78 11.56 11.26 7.62
N GLU A 79 11.85 11.36 8.91
CA GLU A 79 11.07 10.66 9.92
C GLU A 79 9.62 11.14 9.89
N ASP A 80 8.69 10.20 10.06
CA ASP A 80 7.28 10.55 10.18
C ASP A 80 6.94 10.86 11.63
N THR A 81 6.83 12.14 11.94
CA THR A 81 6.61 12.63 13.31
C THR A 81 5.19 12.44 13.82
N GLU A 82 4.27 11.96 12.99
CA GLU A 82 2.95 11.53 13.45
C GLU A 82 3.03 10.18 14.19
N MET A 83 4.12 9.40 13.95
CA MET A 83 4.40 8.17 14.68
C MET A 83 5.00 8.48 16.05
N PRO A 84 4.63 7.72 17.11
CA PRO A 84 5.31 7.78 18.40
C PRO A 84 6.81 7.46 18.25
N ASP A 85 7.66 8.13 19.02
CA ASP A 85 9.12 7.96 18.94
C ASP A 85 9.58 6.50 19.08
N TYR A 86 8.92 5.74 19.96
CA TYR A 86 9.26 4.32 20.19
C TYR A 86 8.89 3.39 19.02
N ALA A 87 7.93 3.80 18.19
CA ALA A 87 7.37 2.98 17.11
C ALA A 87 7.85 3.42 15.72
N ARG A 88 8.41 4.63 15.59
CA ARG A 88 8.83 5.13 14.28
C ARG A 88 10.14 4.49 13.83
N SER A 89 10.24 4.19 12.53
CA SER A 89 11.51 3.93 11.88
C SER A 89 12.23 5.24 11.55
N THR A 90 13.56 5.24 11.61
CA THR A 90 14.39 6.43 11.46
C THR A 90 15.42 6.27 10.35
N LEU A 91 15.99 7.38 9.89
CA LEU A 91 17.10 7.34 8.94
C LEU A 91 18.33 6.59 9.49
N ALA A 92 18.53 6.63 10.81
CA ALA A 92 19.64 5.98 11.48
C ALA A 92 19.53 4.44 11.43
N ASP A 93 18.31 3.90 11.45
CA ASP A 93 18.08 2.45 11.38
C ASP A 93 18.57 1.83 10.08
N TYR A 94 18.51 2.58 8.99
CA TYR A 94 18.94 2.10 7.66
C TYR A 94 20.42 2.35 7.39
N LYS A 95 21.07 3.24 8.14
CA LYS A 95 22.47 3.61 7.89
C LYS A 95 23.41 2.42 8.13
N GLY A 96 24.05 1.94 7.08
CA GLY A 96 24.98 0.82 7.15
C GLY A 96 24.33 -0.54 7.35
N SER A 97 23.00 -0.63 7.25
CA SER A 97 22.25 -1.90 7.42
C SER A 97 22.42 -2.88 6.27
N GLY A 98 22.82 -2.41 5.09
CA GLY A 98 22.84 -3.20 3.85
C GLY A 98 21.51 -3.18 3.09
N TYR A 99 20.46 -2.55 3.66
CA TYR A 99 19.15 -2.43 3.05
C TYR A 99 18.91 -1.01 2.52
N ASP A 100 18.18 -0.92 1.41
CA ASP A 100 17.63 0.32 0.91
C ASP A 100 16.39 0.73 1.74
N ARG A 101 16.11 2.01 1.76
CA ARG A 101 14.80 2.55 2.16
C ARG A 101 13.86 2.34 0.98
N GLY A 102 13.26 1.14 0.92
CA GLY A 102 12.37 0.76 -0.18
C GLY A 102 11.00 1.39 -0.01
N HIS A 103 10.50 2.04 -1.05
CA HIS A 103 9.17 2.63 -1.06
C HIS A 103 8.10 1.55 -1.17
N LEU A 104 6.97 1.74 -0.48
CA LEU A 104 5.74 0.99 -0.71
C LEU A 104 4.84 1.75 -1.70
N ALA A 105 4.49 3.01 -1.46
CA ALA A 105 3.97 3.92 -2.49
C ALA A 105 5.16 4.55 -3.24
N PRO A 106 5.39 4.21 -4.52
CA PRO A 106 6.60 4.59 -5.24
C PRO A 106 6.66 6.09 -5.51
N SER A 107 7.82 6.72 -5.31
CA SER A 107 7.96 8.15 -5.56
C SER A 107 7.70 8.57 -7.01
N ALA A 108 7.94 7.67 -7.99
CA ALA A 108 7.63 7.93 -9.40
C ALA A 108 6.14 7.75 -9.75
N THR A 109 5.34 7.23 -8.82
CA THR A 109 3.88 7.17 -8.91
C THR A 109 3.25 8.32 -8.13
N MET A 110 3.93 8.80 -7.08
CA MET A 110 3.46 9.87 -6.20
C MET A 110 3.93 11.27 -6.68
N ASP A 111 4.44 11.42 -7.89
CA ASP A 111 4.99 12.68 -8.37
C ASP A 111 3.98 13.59 -9.09
N PHE A 112 2.69 13.29 -8.99
CA PHE A 112 1.62 14.10 -9.56
C PHE A 112 1.40 15.44 -8.82
N THR A 113 1.77 15.55 -7.53
CA THR A 113 1.90 16.81 -6.80
C THR A 113 3.26 16.91 -6.09
N GLN A 114 3.69 18.12 -5.73
CA GLN A 114 4.91 18.29 -4.94
C GLN A 114 4.74 17.75 -3.52
N GLU A 115 3.54 17.84 -2.94
CA GLU A 115 3.25 17.35 -1.60
C GLU A 115 3.22 15.83 -1.56
N SER A 116 2.53 15.17 -2.48
CA SER A 116 2.52 13.72 -2.63
C SER A 116 3.95 13.17 -2.83
N MET A 117 4.73 13.79 -3.73
CA MET A 117 6.15 13.48 -3.92
C MET A 117 6.94 13.59 -2.63
N LYS A 118 6.79 14.67 -1.86
CA LYS A 118 7.50 14.88 -0.60
C LYS A 118 7.08 13.84 0.44
N GLN A 119 5.79 13.60 0.59
CA GLN A 119 5.25 12.63 1.55
C GLN A 119 5.65 11.19 1.21
N SER A 120 5.86 10.85 -0.08
CA SER A 120 6.36 9.53 -0.46
C SER A 120 7.71 9.18 0.17
N PHE A 121 8.49 10.17 0.64
CA PHE A 121 9.77 9.99 1.33
C PHE A 121 9.68 9.95 2.86
N LEU A 122 8.48 9.92 3.44
CA LEU A 122 8.28 9.67 4.86
C LEU A 122 8.70 8.24 5.22
N MET A 123 9.38 8.09 6.36
CA MET A 123 9.86 6.77 6.80
C MET A 123 8.74 5.78 7.09
N SER A 124 7.50 6.23 7.33
CA SER A 124 6.31 5.37 7.44
C SER A 124 5.93 4.65 6.14
N ASN A 125 6.40 5.16 4.99
CA ASN A 125 6.25 4.55 3.66
C ASN A 125 7.45 3.67 3.27
N MET A 126 8.45 3.52 4.15
CA MET A 126 9.69 2.79 3.87
C MET A 126 9.71 1.44 4.55
N SER A 127 10.21 0.43 3.82
CA SER A 127 10.51 -0.89 4.36
C SER A 127 11.94 -1.30 4.00
N PRO A 128 12.64 -2.11 4.84
CA PRO A 128 13.95 -2.63 4.49
C PRO A 128 13.88 -3.50 3.25
N GLN A 129 14.51 -3.07 2.16
CA GLN A 129 14.56 -3.82 0.91
C GLN A 129 16.01 -4.08 0.48
N LEU A 130 16.31 -5.30 0.06
CA LEU A 130 17.61 -5.63 -0.55
C LEU A 130 17.83 -4.80 -1.81
N PRO A 131 19.03 -4.26 -2.06
CA PRO A 131 19.29 -3.44 -3.25
C PRO A 131 18.95 -4.13 -4.58
N GLY A 132 19.24 -5.43 -4.72
CA GLY A 132 18.91 -6.19 -5.92
C GLY A 132 17.41 -6.41 -6.09
N PHE A 133 16.66 -6.57 -5.00
CA PHE A 133 15.20 -6.58 -5.02
C PHE A 133 14.63 -5.21 -5.42
N ASN A 134 14.95 -4.17 -4.66
CA ASN A 134 14.38 -2.83 -4.78
C ASN A 134 14.64 -2.19 -6.15
N ARG A 135 15.92 -2.25 -6.59
CA ARG A 135 16.38 -1.50 -7.77
C ARG A 135 16.16 -2.23 -9.09
N VAL A 136 15.78 -3.50 -9.07
CA VAL A 136 15.60 -4.35 -10.27
C VAL A 136 14.15 -4.82 -10.37
N GLY A 137 13.81 -5.98 -9.82
CA GLY A 137 12.50 -6.59 -10.03
C GLY A 137 11.33 -5.77 -9.49
N TRP A 138 11.45 -5.27 -8.26
CA TRP A 138 10.39 -4.46 -7.65
C TRP A 138 10.14 -3.16 -8.40
N ARG A 139 11.21 -2.45 -8.79
CA ARG A 139 11.10 -1.24 -9.63
C ARG A 139 10.41 -1.51 -10.97
N VAL A 140 10.71 -2.64 -11.62
CA VAL A 140 10.05 -3.00 -12.89
C VAL A 140 8.57 -3.31 -12.67
N LEU A 141 8.20 -3.96 -11.57
CA LEU A 141 6.77 -4.17 -11.24
C LEU A 141 6.06 -2.83 -10.99
N GLU A 142 6.71 -1.87 -10.34
CA GLU A 142 6.16 -0.52 -10.14
C GLU A 142 6.02 0.27 -11.46
N GLU A 143 6.96 0.09 -12.39
CA GLU A 143 6.86 0.65 -13.74
C GLU A 143 5.67 0.04 -14.48
N HIS A 144 5.54 -1.28 -14.45
CA HIS A 144 4.42 -1.99 -15.06
C HIS A 144 3.05 -1.51 -14.52
N VAL A 145 2.94 -1.25 -13.21
CA VAL A 145 1.71 -0.69 -12.61
C VAL A 145 1.34 0.67 -13.20
N ARG A 146 2.32 1.55 -13.47
CA ARG A 146 2.06 2.83 -14.13
C ARG A 146 1.65 2.67 -15.60
N ASP A 147 2.24 1.69 -16.29
CA ASP A 147 1.87 1.37 -17.67
C ASP A 147 0.44 0.81 -17.73
N LEU A 148 0.07 -0.05 -16.76
CA LEU A 148 -1.32 -0.52 -16.60
C LEU A 148 -2.29 0.63 -16.32
N ALA A 149 -1.92 1.63 -15.50
CA ALA A 149 -2.78 2.79 -15.26
C ALA A 149 -3.03 3.60 -16.55
N ASN A 150 -2.05 3.68 -17.46
CA ASN A 150 -2.24 4.28 -18.78
C ASN A 150 -3.19 3.46 -19.67
N GLU A 151 -3.14 2.13 -19.57
CA GLU A 151 -3.97 1.23 -20.38
C GLU A 151 -5.41 1.16 -19.87
N TYR A 152 -5.57 0.97 -18.55
CA TYR A 152 -6.87 0.73 -17.90
C TYR A 152 -7.51 2.02 -17.36
N ASN A 153 -6.82 3.15 -17.47
CA ASN A 153 -7.23 4.50 -17.05
C ASN A 153 -7.28 4.73 -15.54
N GLU A 154 -7.63 3.74 -14.72
CA GLU A 154 -7.78 3.87 -13.27
C GLU A 154 -7.44 2.55 -12.60
N LEU A 155 -6.63 2.59 -11.54
CA LEU A 155 -6.27 1.42 -10.73
C LEU A 155 -6.25 1.76 -9.24
N TYR A 156 -6.63 0.78 -8.42
CA TYR A 156 -6.37 0.75 -6.99
C TYR A 156 -5.25 -0.24 -6.69
N VAL A 157 -4.31 0.18 -5.86
CA VAL A 157 -3.14 -0.65 -5.52
C VAL A 157 -3.01 -0.73 -4.01
N VAL A 158 -2.87 -1.96 -3.50
CA VAL A 158 -2.48 -2.20 -2.11
C VAL A 158 -1.18 -3.00 -2.10
N THR A 159 -0.23 -2.58 -1.30
CA THR A 159 1.10 -3.19 -1.23
C THR A 159 1.64 -3.16 0.20
N GLY A 160 2.44 -4.14 0.55
CA GLY A 160 3.05 -4.21 1.88
C GLY A 160 4.03 -5.36 2.03
N PRO A 161 4.64 -5.47 3.21
CA PRO A 161 5.53 -6.57 3.57
C PRO A 161 4.77 -7.82 4.01
N ILE A 162 5.45 -8.97 3.89
CA ILE A 162 5.02 -10.24 4.47
C ILE A 162 6.11 -10.72 5.42
N TYR A 163 5.69 -11.26 6.58
CA TYR A 163 6.56 -11.78 7.61
C TYR A 163 6.25 -13.26 7.89
N GLN A 164 7.29 -14.06 8.17
CA GLN A 164 7.15 -15.47 8.58
C GLN A 164 7.44 -15.69 10.06
N GLY A 165 7.80 -14.63 10.79
CA GLY A 165 8.00 -14.63 12.24
C GLY A 165 9.42 -15.06 12.70
N ASN A 166 10.37 -15.20 11.79
CA ASN A 166 11.75 -15.56 12.09
C ASN A 166 12.78 -14.59 11.49
N GLU A 167 12.32 -13.42 11.04
CA GLU A 167 13.13 -12.40 10.42
C GLU A 167 14.00 -11.66 11.44
N GLY A 168 15.14 -11.17 10.97
CA GLY A 168 15.97 -10.22 11.72
C GLY A 168 15.42 -8.81 11.66
N THR A 169 16.15 -7.90 12.27
CA THR A 169 15.82 -6.47 12.29
C THR A 169 17.02 -5.63 11.85
N ILE A 170 16.76 -4.43 11.35
CA ILE A 170 17.77 -3.38 11.20
C ILE A 170 17.62 -2.33 12.29
N GLY A 171 18.69 -1.62 12.59
CA GLY A 171 18.70 -0.49 13.52
C GLY A 171 18.03 -0.80 14.85
N ASN A 172 17.11 0.05 15.26
CA ASN A 172 16.36 -0.07 16.50
C ASN A 172 15.05 -0.88 16.31
N GLY A 173 15.16 -2.08 15.74
CA GLY A 173 14.07 -3.06 15.71
C GLY A 173 13.11 -2.92 14.52
N VAL A 174 13.52 -2.33 13.39
CA VAL A 174 12.74 -2.36 12.15
C VAL A 174 12.84 -3.75 11.55
N VAL A 175 11.73 -4.47 11.47
CA VAL A 175 11.71 -5.87 11.02
C VAL A 175 11.97 -5.97 9.52
N ILE A 176 12.81 -6.94 9.12
CA ILE A 176 13.12 -7.21 7.73
C ILE A 176 12.06 -8.13 7.15
N PRO A 177 11.32 -7.77 6.08
CA PRO A 177 10.32 -8.66 5.48
C PRO A 177 10.92 -9.89 4.80
N SER A 178 10.17 -10.99 4.77
CA SER A 178 10.51 -12.20 4.00
C SER A 178 10.06 -12.13 2.54
N ALA A 179 9.01 -11.37 2.28
CA ALA A 179 8.47 -11.10 0.95
C ALA A 179 7.72 -9.76 0.94
N PHE A 180 7.32 -9.32 -0.24
CA PHE A 180 6.42 -8.18 -0.43
C PHE A 180 5.28 -8.60 -1.33
N TYR A 181 4.08 -8.10 -1.02
CA TYR A 181 2.91 -8.29 -1.87
C TYR A 181 2.54 -7.00 -2.60
N LYS A 182 1.83 -7.16 -3.71
CA LYS A 182 1.16 -6.09 -4.42
C LYS A 182 -0.12 -6.63 -5.03
N VAL A 183 -1.24 -6.00 -4.67
CA VAL A 183 -2.58 -6.25 -5.22
C VAL A 183 -2.97 -5.06 -6.07
N ILE A 184 -3.42 -5.29 -7.28
CA ILE A 184 -3.80 -4.27 -8.27
C ILE A 184 -5.21 -4.58 -8.73
N LEU A 185 -6.13 -3.65 -8.54
CA LEU A 185 -7.53 -3.76 -8.92
C LEU A 185 -7.83 -2.80 -10.07
N ASP A 186 -8.42 -3.32 -11.15
CA ASP A 186 -9.14 -2.55 -12.16
C ASP A 186 -10.61 -2.42 -11.74
N PRO A 187 -11.06 -1.22 -11.33
CA PRO A 187 -12.44 -1.02 -10.88
C PRO A 187 -13.46 -1.05 -12.01
N SER A 188 -13.02 -0.99 -13.28
CA SER A 188 -13.93 -0.94 -14.44
C SER A 188 -14.50 -2.32 -14.78
N PHE A 189 -13.77 -3.37 -14.44
CA PHE A 189 -14.12 -4.75 -14.74
C PHE A 189 -14.28 -5.62 -13.49
N ASP A 190 -14.06 -5.08 -12.29
CA ASP A 190 -13.97 -5.82 -11.03
C ASP A 190 -12.97 -6.98 -11.14
N GLU A 191 -11.83 -6.72 -11.78
CA GLU A 191 -10.73 -7.67 -11.95
C GLU A 191 -9.52 -7.23 -11.12
N ALA A 192 -8.80 -8.20 -10.55
CA ALA A 192 -7.59 -7.91 -9.80
C ALA A 192 -6.48 -8.92 -10.10
N ILE A 193 -5.23 -8.46 -9.97
CA ILE A 193 -4.03 -9.31 -10.05
C ILE A 193 -3.18 -9.10 -8.80
N ALA A 194 -2.66 -10.20 -8.25
CA ALA A 194 -1.85 -10.15 -7.04
C ALA A 194 -0.48 -10.80 -7.26
N PHE A 195 0.51 -10.28 -6.54
CA PHE A 195 1.88 -10.76 -6.53
C PHE A 195 2.37 -10.97 -5.10
N ILE A 196 3.10 -12.07 -4.86
CA ILE A 196 3.95 -12.26 -3.70
C ILE A 196 5.39 -12.45 -4.19
N VAL A 197 6.21 -11.44 -4.00
CA VAL A 197 7.60 -11.44 -4.50
C VAL A 197 8.54 -11.71 -3.32
N PRO A 198 9.30 -12.81 -3.32
CA PRO A 198 10.23 -13.13 -2.23
C PRO A 198 11.33 -12.06 -2.12
N HIS A 199 11.71 -11.73 -0.89
CA HIS A 199 12.68 -10.68 -0.60
C HIS A 199 14.12 -11.17 -0.88
N ARG A 200 14.44 -11.34 -2.13
CA ARG A 200 15.74 -11.67 -2.70
C ARG A 200 15.99 -10.88 -3.98
N ASP A 201 17.15 -11.00 -4.56
CA ASP A 201 17.37 -10.47 -5.89
C ASP A 201 16.43 -11.15 -6.90
N VAL A 202 15.70 -10.36 -7.65
CA VAL A 202 14.68 -10.79 -8.62
C VAL A 202 14.91 -10.07 -9.94
N SER A 203 14.98 -10.82 -11.02
CA SER A 203 15.00 -10.23 -12.38
C SER A 203 13.57 -9.91 -12.87
N SER A 204 13.48 -8.99 -13.83
CA SER A 204 12.19 -8.65 -14.45
C SER A 204 11.50 -9.86 -15.12
N SER A 205 12.28 -10.77 -15.68
CA SER A 205 11.77 -11.98 -16.34
C SER A 205 11.16 -13.01 -15.38
N GLU A 206 11.38 -12.86 -14.06
CA GLU A 206 10.80 -13.76 -13.06
C GLU A 206 9.45 -13.27 -12.55
N LEU A 207 9.03 -12.01 -12.81
CA LEU A 207 7.87 -11.39 -12.18
C LEU A 207 6.58 -12.17 -12.37
N ALA A 208 6.34 -12.72 -13.56
CA ALA A 208 5.16 -13.54 -13.84
C ALA A 208 5.08 -14.81 -12.97
N ASN A 209 6.22 -15.33 -12.50
CA ASN A 209 6.26 -16.49 -11.62
C ASN A 209 5.73 -16.22 -10.20
N PHE A 210 5.59 -14.95 -9.83
CA PHE A 210 5.15 -14.51 -8.51
C PHE A 210 3.69 -14.07 -8.49
N ILE A 211 2.97 -14.24 -9.60
CA ILE A 211 1.52 -14.05 -9.66
C ILE A 211 0.84 -15.08 -8.75
N THR A 212 -0.10 -14.63 -7.95
CA THR A 212 -0.87 -15.43 -7.00
C THR A 212 -2.32 -14.97 -6.95
N THR A 213 -3.13 -15.57 -6.09
CA THR A 213 -4.48 -15.11 -5.77
C THR A 213 -4.45 -14.06 -4.66
N ILE A 214 -5.49 -13.23 -4.54
CA ILE A 214 -5.65 -12.33 -3.40
C ILE A 214 -5.84 -13.16 -2.13
N ASP A 215 -6.66 -14.22 -2.15
CA ASP A 215 -6.82 -15.19 -1.05
C ASP A 215 -5.48 -15.64 -0.44
N GLU A 216 -4.47 -15.88 -1.30
CA GLU A 216 -3.15 -16.29 -0.80
C GLU A 216 -2.39 -15.13 -0.15
N VAL A 217 -2.57 -13.90 -0.64
CA VAL A 217 -2.02 -12.71 0.04
C VAL A 217 -2.66 -12.54 1.40
N GLU A 218 -3.99 -12.65 1.50
CA GLU A 218 -4.75 -12.55 2.75
C GLU A 218 -4.35 -13.63 3.75
N ARG A 219 -4.25 -14.86 3.27
CA ARG A 219 -3.80 -15.98 4.10
C ARG A 219 -2.41 -15.75 4.72
N GLN A 220 -1.50 -15.06 4.00
CA GLN A 220 -0.14 -14.79 4.49
C GLN A 220 -0.04 -13.54 5.36
N THR A 221 -0.90 -12.55 5.14
CA THR A 221 -0.85 -11.26 5.83
C THR A 221 -1.84 -11.16 6.98
N GLY A 222 -2.94 -11.88 6.91
CA GLY A 222 -4.09 -11.72 7.80
C GLY A 222 -4.89 -10.44 7.51
N LEU A 223 -4.66 -9.82 6.36
CA LEU A 223 -5.46 -8.72 5.84
C LEU A 223 -6.71 -9.29 5.16
N ASP A 224 -7.69 -8.44 4.95
CA ASP A 224 -8.92 -8.69 4.21
C ASP A 224 -9.07 -7.50 3.27
N PHE A 225 -8.96 -7.75 1.95
CA PHE A 225 -9.00 -6.71 0.93
C PHE A 225 -10.43 -6.56 0.39
N PHE A 226 -10.77 -5.34 -0.01
CA PHE A 226 -12.03 -5.05 -0.70
C PHE A 226 -13.32 -5.44 0.03
N ALA A 227 -13.30 -5.62 1.33
CA ALA A 227 -14.42 -6.01 2.22
C ALA A 227 -15.69 -5.12 2.11
N GLN A 228 -15.68 -4.06 1.31
CA GLN A 228 -16.86 -3.26 0.95
C GLN A 228 -17.46 -3.65 -0.41
N THR A 229 -16.80 -4.54 -1.14
CA THR A 229 -17.33 -5.13 -2.36
C THR A 229 -18.37 -6.21 -2.01
N PRO A 230 -19.44 -6.40 -2.79
CA PRO A 230 -20.37 -7.49 -2.53
C PRO A 230 -19.68 -8.87 -2.60
N ASP A 231 -19.89 -9.74 -1.61
CA ASP A 231 -19.21 -11.04 -1.41
C ASP A 231 -19.09 -11.86 -2.73
N SER A 232 -20.15 -11.88 -3.57
CA SER A 232 -20.13 -12.64 -4.84
C SER A 232 -19.17 -12.09 -5.89
N ILE A 233 -18.81 -10.82 -5.82
CA ILE A 233 -17.80 -10.17 -6.70
C ILE A 233 -16.43 -10.38 -6.08
N GLU A 234 -16.31 -10.12 -4.78
CA GLU A 234 -15.10 -10.27 -3.97
C GLU A 234 -14.57 -11.70 -4.07
N ASP A 235 -15.33 -12.72 -3.69
CA ASP A 235 -14.96 -14.15 -3.77
C ASP A 235 -14.44 -14.55 -5.17
N ASN A 236 -15.10 -14.06 -6.24
CA ASN A 236 -14.67 -14.36 -7.60
C ASN A 236 -13.33 -13.67 -7.93
N MET A 237 -13.18 -12.42 -7.57
CA MET A 237 -11.99 -11.62 -7.86
C MET A 237 -10.76 -12.15 -7.09
N GLU A 238 -10.95 -12.52 -5.83
CA GLU A 238 -9.87 -12.92 -4.93
C GLU A 238 -9.33 -14.32 -5.20
N SER A 239 -10.19 -15.22 -5.69
CA SER A 239 -9.81 -16.60 -6.05
C SER A 239 -9.10 -16.73 -7.39
N VAL A 240 -9.11 -15.70 -8.24
CA VAL A 240 -8.50 -15.76 -9.57
C VAL A 240 -6.99 -15.67 -9.49
N LYS A 241 -6.30 -16.64 -10.09
CA LYS A 241 -4.87 -16.57 -10.38
C LYS A 241 -4.65 -16.40 -11.87
N TRP A 242 -4.10 -15.28 -12.27
CA TRP A 242 -3.70 -15.03 -13.66
C TRP A 242 -2.47 -15.88 -14.03
N GLU A 243 -2.41 -16.36 -15.26
CA GLU A 243 -1.29 -17.16 -15.76
C GLU A 243 -0.11 -16.28 -16.21
N GLU A 244 -0.40 -15.06 -16.61
CA GLU A 244 0.58 -14.08 -17.10
C GLU A 244 0.27 -12.66 -16.60
N MET A 245 1.23 -11.76 -16.77
CA MET A 245 1.05 -10.34 -16.44
C MET A 245 -0.07 -9.74 -17.28
N TRP A 246 -0.85 -8.84 -16.69
CA TRP A 246 -1.80 -8.05 -17.48
C TRP A 246 -1.08 -7.31 -18.60
N PRO A 247 -1.64 -7.29 -19.82
CA PRO A 247 -0.98 -6.68 -20.96
C PRO A 247 -0.93 -5.15 -20.85
N THR A 248 0.14 -4.58 -21.38
CA THR A 248 0.27 -3.15 -21.64
C THR A 248 0.58 -2.97 -23.12
N ASN A 249 -0.08 -2.02 -23.77
CA ASN A 249 0.23 -1.66 -25.15
C ASN A 249 1.47 -0.72 -25.14
N GLN A 250 2.66 -1.31 -25.18
CA GLN A 250 3.90 -0.57 -25.39
C GLN A 250 4.16 -0.31 -26.88
#